data_36fca926e335bebb32e89f43661bfbe4
#
_entry.id   36fca926e335bebb32e89f43661bfbe4
#
_cell.length_a   1.000
_cell.length_b   1.000
_cell.length_c   1.000
_cell.angle_alpha   90.00
_cell.angle_beta   90.00
_cell.angle_gamma   90.00
#
_symmetry.space_group_name_H-M   'P 1'
#
loop_
_entity.id
_entity.type
_entity.pdbx_description
1 polymer ?
#
loop_
_entity_poly.entity_id
_entity_poly.type
_entity_poly.pdbx_seq_one_letter_code
_entity_poly.pdbx_strand_id
1 'polypeptide(L)'
;MRRRGWASPLQFPPMATILQHLPLGQKVGIAFSGGLDTSAALHWMKLKGATPYAYTANLGQPDEPDYDEIPRKAMEYGAEKARLIDCRTQLAHEGIAALQAGAFHVSTAGVTYFNTTPLGRAVTGTMLVSAMKEDDVNIWGDGSTFKGNDIE
;
A
#
# COMPACT_ATOMS: atom_id res chain seq x y z
N MET A 1 38.14 33.66 12.88
CA MET A 1 37.52 32.85 11.79
C MET A 1 36.89 31.59 12.42
N ARG A 2 35.57 31.55 12.62
CA ARG A 2 34.87 30.37 13.16
C ARG A 2 34.50 29.49 12.00
N ARG A 3 35.03 28.27 11.94
CA ARG A 3 34.62 27.25 10.96
C ARG A 3 33.16 26.86 11.24
N ARG A 4 32.27 27.10 10.28
CA ARG A 4 30.89 26.58 10.32
C ARG A 4 30.97 25.05 10.28
N GLY A 5 30.49 24.40 11.35
CA GLY A 5 30.37 22.95 11.38
C GLY A 5 29.44 22.50 10.26
N TRP A 6 29.85 21.53 9.49
CA TRP A 6 29.04 20.84 8.50
C TRP A 6 27.93 20.13 9.25
N ALA A 7 26.71 20.28 8.75
CA ALA A 7 25.57 19.53 9.27
C ALA A 7 25.89 18.04 9.22
N SER A 8 25.50 17.32 10.27
CA SER A 8 25.62 15.86 10.32
C SER A 8 25.00 15.24 9.05
N PRO A 9 25.59 14.18 8.49
CA PRO A 9 25.01 13.53 7.32
C PRO A 9 23.58 13.12 7.63
N LEU A 10 22.67 13.38 6.68
CA LEU A 10 21.28 12.97 6.75
C LEU A 10 21.25 11.45 7.03
N GLN A 11 20.82 11.07 8.22
CA GLN A 11 20.56 9.69 8.56
C GLN A 11 19.23 9.32 7.88
N PHE A 12 19.34 8.63 6.74
CA PHE A 12 18.17 8.00 6.14
C PHE A 12 17.70 6.88 7.08
N PRO A 13 16.37 6.74 7.29
CA PRO A 13 15.85 5.58 8.01
C PRO A 13 16.31 4.30 7.32
N PRO A 14 16.50 3.21 8.08
CA PRO A 14 16.89 1.94 7.47
C PRO A 14 15.90 1.55 6.38
N MET A 15 16.41 1.11 5.23
CA MET A 15 15.58 0.61 4.14
C MET A 15 14.75 -0.57 4.64
N ALA A 16 13.53 -0.70 4.12
CA ALA A 16 12.68 -1.85 4.40
C ALA A 16 13.42 -3.16 4.06
N THR A 17 13.25 -4.17 4.88
CA THR A 17 13.83 -5.50 4.65
C THR A 17 12.74 -6.51 4.35
N ILE A 18 13.02 -7.43 3.43
CA ILE A 18 12.14 -8.56 3.15
C ILE A 18 12.30 -9.58 4.28
N LEU A 19 11.19 -9.93 4.92
CA LEU A 19 11.20 -10.95 5.97
C LEU A 19 11.49 -12.33 5.39
N GLN A 20 12.44 -13.03 6.03
CA GLN A 20 12.79 -14.39 5.65
C GLN A 20 12.03 -15.46 6.44
N HIS A 21 11.28 -15.04 7.46
CA HIS A 21 10.52 -15.91 8.35
C HIS A 21 9.11 -15.36 8.57
N LEU A 22 8.20 -16.25 8.92
CA LEU A 22 6.84 -15.87 9.28
C LEU A 22 6.85 -14.97 10.54
N PRO A 23 6.09 -13.86 10.53
CA PRO A 23 6.06 -12.90 11.63
C PRO A 23 5.14 -13.38 12.76
N LEU A 24 5.51 -14.47 13.43
CA LEU A 24 4.72 -15.06 14.52
C LEU A 24 4.51 -14.06 15.66
N GLY A 25 3.25 -13.94 16.11
CA GLY A 25 2.86 -13.04 17.20
C GLY A 25 2.97 -11.55 16.86
N GLN A 26 3.34 -11.19 15.63
CA GLN A 26 3.48 -9.80 15.22
C GLN A 26 2.29 -9.31 14.40
N LYS A 27 2.04 -8.01 14.46
CA LYS A 27 1.04 -7.35 13.61
C LYS A 27 1.55 -7.27 12.17
N VAL A 28 0.73 -7.69 11.23
CA VAL A 28 1.02 -7.64 9.78
C VAL A 28 -0.08 -6.87 9.08
N GLY A 29 0.27 -5.77 8.44
CA GLY A 29 -0.63 -5.02 7.57
C GLY A 29 -0.74 -5.67 6.21
N ILE A 30 -1.95 -5.98 5.76
CA ILE A 30 -2.22 -6.58 4.46
C ILE A 30 -3.01 -5.60 3.62
N ALA A 31 -2.48 -5.27 2.42
CA ALA A 31 -3.25 -4.57 1.40
C ALA A 31 -4.38 -5.49 0.91
N PHE A 32 -5.59 -5.23 1.37
CA PHE A 32 -6.73 -6.11 1.21
C PHE A 32 -7.71 -5.57 0.17
N SER A 33 -7.92 -6.32 -0.90
CA SER A 33 -8.84 -5.97 -1.99
C SER A 33 -10.22 -6.62 -1.87
N GLY A 34 -10.41 -7.54 -0.93
CA GLY A 34 -11.62 -8.38 -0.87
C GLY A 34 -11.63 -9.54 -1.86
N GLY A 35 -10.64 -9.64 -2.75
CA GLY A 35 -10.48 -10.75 -3.69
C GLY A 35 -9.94 -12.03 -3.05
N LEU A 36 -9.93 -13.12 -3.84
CA LEU A 36 -9.55 -14.45 -3.37
C LEU A 36 -8.12 -14.48 -2.79
N ASP A 37 -7.16 -13.92 -3.50
CA ASP A 37 -5.73 -14.01 -3.14
C ASP A 37 -5.44 -13.30 -1.81
N THR A 38 -5.96 -12.09 -1.62
CA THR A 38 -5.76 -11.32 -0.39
C THR A 38 -6.52 -11.92 0.79
N SER A 39 -7.70 -12.52 0.55
CA SER A 39 -8.47 -13.25 1.57
C SER A 39 -7.73 -14.51 2.01
N ALA A 40 -7.18 -15.27 1.07
CA ALA A 40 -6.38 -16.45 1.36
C ALA A 40 -5.10 -16.10 2.11
N ALA A 41 -4.40 -15.03 1.71
CA ALA A 41 -3.18 -14.56 2.37
C ALA A 41 -3.47 -14.14 3.83
N LEU A 42 -4.55 -13.38 4.05
CA LEU A 42 -4.96 -12.94 5.38
C LEU A 42 -5.28 -14.12 6.29
N HIS A 43 -6.12 -15.06 5.81
CA HIS A 43 -6.49 -16.26 6.56
C HIS A 43 -5.28 -17.14 6.85
N TRP A 44 -4.40 -17.34 5.88
CA TRP A 44 -3.16 -18.10 6.04
C TRP A 44 -2.23 -17.48 7.08
N MET A 45 -2.04 -16.15 7.06
CA MET A 45 -1.24 -15.45 8.07
C MET A 45 -1.79 -15.65 9.48
N LYS A 46 -3.13 -15.57 9.64
CA LYS A 46 -3.79 -15.85 10.91
C LYS A 46 -3.55 -17.28 11.40
N LEU A 47 -3.72 -18.27 10.53
CA LEU A 47 -3.47 -19.68 10.85
C LEU A 47 -2.01 -19.95 11.25
N LYS A 48 -1.07 -19.18 10.70
CA LYS A 48 0.36 -19.27 11.01
C LYS A 48 0.77 -18.47 12.24
N GLY A 49 -0.18 -17.89 12.97
CA GLY A 49 0.08 -17.22 14.25
C GLY A 49 0.52 -15.76 14.14
N ALA A 50 0.39 -15.12 12.98
CA ALA A 50 0.50 -13.67 12.87
C ALA A 50 -0.81 -13.00 13.30
N THR A 51 -0.76 -11.69 13.54
CA THR A 51 -1.93 -10.85 13.82
C THR A 51 -2.22 -9.95 12.62
N PRO A 52 -3.05 -10.37 11.65
CA PRO A 52 -3.27 -9.62 10.42
C PRO A 52 -4.20 -8.42 10.64
N TYR A 53 -3.81 -7.30 10.07
CA TYR A 53 -4.56 -6.05 9.95
C TYR A 53 -4.85 -5.81 8.47
N ALA A 54 -6.10 -5.64 8.08
CA ALA A 54 -6.48 -5.41 6.69
C ALA A 54 -6.64 -3.92 6.40
N TYR A 55 -6.04 -3.45 5.31
CA TYR A 55 -6.14 -2.07 4.85
C TYR A 55 -6.60 -2.04 3.40
N THR A 56 -7.71 -1.36 3.14
CA THR A 56 -8.31 -1.22 1.82
C THR A 56 -8.30 0.25 1.41
N ALA A 57 -7.85 0.55 0.21
CA ALA A 57 -7.89 1.90 -0.35
C ALA A 57 -9.20 2.12 -1.14
N ASN A 58 -9.95 3.15 -0.77
CA ASN A 58 -11.03 3.66 -1.60
C ASN A 58 -10.49 4.77 -2.50
N LEU A 59 -10.32 4.47 -3.77
CA LEU A 59 -9.90 5.42 -4.81
C LEU A 59 -11.10 5.94 -5.62
N GLY A 60 -12.33 5.53 -5.29
CA GLY A 60 -13.53 5.85 -6.04
C GLY A 60 -13.75 4.97 -7.28
N GLN A 61 -13.28 3.71 -7.26
CA GLN A 61 -13.47 2.78 -8.37
C GLN A 61 -14.97 2.49 -8.56
N PRO A 62 -15.49 2.56 -9.81
CA PRO A 62 -16.91 2.40 -10.07
C PRO A 62 -17.41 0.95 -10.04
N ASP A 63 -16.50 -0.02 -10.02
CA ASP A 63 -16.76 -1.44 -10.06
C ASP A 63 -16.99 -2.07 -8.67
N GLU A 64 -16.82 -1.30 -7.59
CA GLU A 64 -17.10 -1.75 -6.23
C GLU A 64 -18.48 -1.26 -5.77
N PRO A 65 -19.46 -2.14 -5.66
CA PRO A 65 -20.84 -1.73 -5.31
C PRO A 65 -21.02 -1.38 -3.83
N ASP A 66 -20.25 -1.99 -2.93
CA ASP A 66 -20.31 -1.76 -1.48
C ASP A 66 -18.91 -1.83 -0.85
N TYR A 67 -18.28 -0.66 -0.71
CA TYR A 67 -16.98 -0.56 -0.06
C TYR A 67 -16.97 -1.00 1.41
N ASP A 68 -18.08 -0.88 2.12
CA ASP A 68 -18.17 -1.23 3.53
C ASP A 68 -18.23 -2.74 3.75
N GLU A 69 -18.53 -3.51 2.71
CA GLU A 69 -18.49 -4.97 2.77
C GLU A 69 -17.05 -5.49 2.83
N ILE A 70 -16.07 -4.80 2.25
CA ILE A 70 -14.69 -5.27 2.17
C ILE A 70 -14.05 -5.41 3.56
N PRO A 71 -14.12 -4.42 4.47
CA PRO A 71 -13.64 -4.59 5.85
C PRO A 71 -14.39 -5.70 6.60
N ARG A 72 -15.68 -5.88 6.37
CA ARG A 72 -16.46 -6.97 6.99
C ARG A 72 -15.93 -8.35 6.59
N LYS A 73 -15.69 -8.56 5.30
CA LYS A 73 -15.06 -9.78 4.78
C LYS A 73 -13.68 -10.03 5.41
N ALA A 74 -12.86 -8.98 5.53
CA ALA A 74 -11.56 -9.12 6.16
C ALA A 74 -11.65 -9.63 7.60
N MET A 75 -12.61 -9.12 8.37
CA MET A 75 -12.86 -9.59 9.75
C MET A 75 -13.32 -11.05 9.78
N GLU A 76 -14.16 -11.47 8.84
CA GLU A 76 -14.62 -12.88 8.73
C GLU A 76 -13.45 -13.83 8.42
N TYR A 77 -12.48 -13.40 7.63
CA TYR A 77 -11.26 -14.19 7.34
C TYR A 77 -10.21 -14.12 8.45
N GLY A 78 -10.48 -13.40 9.54
CA GLY A 78 -9.68 -13.42 10.75
C GLY A 78 -8.73 -12.24 10.93
N ALA A 79 -8.98 -11.11 10.27
CA ALA A 79 -8.28 -9.87 10.59
C ALA A 79 -8.57 -9.46 12.03
N GLU A 80 -7.57 -8.93 12.73
CA GLU A 80 -7.73 -8.33 14.05
C GLU A 80 -8.41 -6.96 13.93
N LYS A 81 -8.11 -6.25 12.85
CA LYS A 81 -8.68 -4.95 12.49
C LYS A 81 -8.75 -4.83 10.97
N ALA A 82 -9.81 -4.20 10.49
CA ALA A 82 -9.96 -3.87 9.08
C ALA A 82 -10.31 -2.40 8.92
N ARG A 83 -9.63 -1.70 8.00
CA ARG A 83 -9.84 -0.28 7.73
C ARG A 83 -10.06 -0.03 6.24
N LEU A 84 -11.08 0.75 5.94
CA LEU A 84 -11.28 1.38 4.63
C LEU A 84 -10.69 2.80 4.68
N ILE A 85 -9.70 3.07 3.85
CA ILE A 85 -8.98 4.34 3.80
C ILE A 85 -9.49 5.15 2.61
N ASP A 86 -10.08 6.30 2.88
CA ASP A 86 -10.52 7.21 1.81
C ASP A 86 -9.32 7.92 1.18
N CYS A 87 -8.95 7.48 -0.02
CA CYS A 87 -7.83 8.00 -0.78
C CYS A 87 -8.26 8.99 -1.89
N ARG A 88 -9.56 9.24 -2.07
CA ARG A 88 -10.10 9.99 -3.22
C ARG A 88 -9.58 11.41 -3.30
N THR A 89 -9.56 12.13 -2.19
CA THR A 89 -9.07 13.52 -2.15
C THR A 89 -7.58 13.60 -2.46
N GLN A 90 -6.77 12.70 -1.88
CA GLN A 90 -5.33 12.65 -2.15
C GLN A 90 -5.06 12.28 -3.59
N LEU A 91 -5.79 11.31 -4.14
CA LEU A 91 -5.68 10.92 -5.55
C LEU A 91 -5.97 12.09 -6.48
N ALA A 92 -7.01 12.89 -6.18
CA ALA A 92 -7.36 14.06 -6.99
C ALA A 92 -6.25 15.12 -6.95
N HIS A 93 -5.69 15.42 -5.77
CA HIS A 93 -4.60 16.39 -5.63
C HIS A 93 -3.34 15.97 -6.38
N GLU A 94 -2.89 14.73 -6.18
CA GLU A 94 -1.71 14.18 -6.87
C GLU A 94 -1.95 14.07 -8.38
N GLY A 95 -3.18 13.73 -8.79
CA GLY A 95 -3.58 13.67 -10.19
C GLY A 95 -3.47 15.03 -10.89
N ILE A 96 -3.94 16.10 -10.23
CA ILE A 96 -3.82 17.46 -10.77
C ILE A 96 -2.35 17.86 -10.89
N ALA A 97 -1.53 17.62 -9.87
CA ALA A 97 -0.11 17.91 -9.89
C ALA A 97 0.61 17.14 -11.02
N ALA A 98 0.30 15.87 -11.18
CA ALA A 98 0.85 15.02 -12.24
C ALA A 98 0.44 15.49 -13.64
N LEU A 99 -0.82 15.92 -13.83
CA LEU A 99 -1.29 16.52 -15.10
C LEU A 99 -0.55 17.80 -15.43
N GLN A 100 -0.36 18.69 -14.46
CA GLN A 100 0.39 19.93 -14.63
C GLN A 100 1.85 19.68 -15.02
N ALA A 101 2.44 18.60 -14.50
CA ALA A 101 3.82 18.18 -14.82
C ALA A 101 3.93 17.38 -16.14
N GLY A 102 2.83 17.03 -16.79
CA GLY A 102 2.82 16.17 -17.99
C GLY A 102 3.25 14.72 -17.71
N ALA A 103 3.14 14.26 -16.46
CA ALA A 103 3.73 13.01 -15.99
C ALA A 103 3.05 11.73 -16.50
N PHE A 104 1.87 11.82 -17.12
CA PHE A 104 1.13 10.63 -17.57
C PHE A 104 1.52 10.14 -18.97
N HIS A 105 2.35 10.89 -19.69
CA HIS A 105 2.83 10.47 -21.00
C HIS A 105 4.07 9.60 -20.87
N VAL A 106 3.89 8.32 -21.10
CA VAL A 106 4.97 7.34 -21.08
C VAL A 106 5.34 6.97 -22.51
N SER A 107 6.62 7.03 -22.86
CA SER A 107 7.11 6.58 -24.16
C SER A 107 7.95 5.32 -24.01
N THR A 108 7.48 4.23 -24.61
CA THR A 108 8.18 2.95 -24.60
C THR A 108 8.28 2.42 -26.03
N ALA A 109 9.47 2.07 -26.47
CA ALA A 109 9.75 1.58 -27.83
C ALA A 109 9.19 2.48 -28.96
N GLY A 110 9.21 3.80 -28.77
CA GLY A 110 8.72 4.78 -29.74
C GLY A 110 7.20 4.98 -29.75
N VAL A 111 6.46 4.30 -28.88
CA VAL A 111 5.00 4.49 -28.71
C VAL A 111 4.75 5.29 -27.44
N THR A 112 4.01 6.40 -27.58
CA THR A 112 3.59 7.21 -26.43
C THR A 112 2.16 6.82 -26.05
N TYR A 113 1.95 6.54 -24.77
CA TYR A 113 0.63 6.22 -24.22
C TYR A 113 0.40 6.92 -22.88
N PHE A 114 -0.86 7.03 -22.50
CA PHE A 114 -1.28 7.63 -21.24
C PHE A 114 -1.40 6.57 -20.16
N ASN A 115 -0.68 6.72 -19.05
CA ASN A 115 -0.68 5.74 -17.97
C ASN A 115 -0.85 6.41 -16.60
N THR A 116 -1.96 6.12 -15.93
CA THR A 116 -2.29 6.62 -14.59
C THR A 116 -2.03 5.61 -13.47
N THR A 117 -1.73 4.36 -13.79
CA THR A 117 -1.53 3.28 -12.82
C THR A 117 -0.47 3.61 -11.75
N PRO A 118 0.70 4.18 -12.09
CA PRO A 118 1.71 4.53 -11.09
C PRO A 118 1.21 5.52 -10.04
N LEU A 119 0.36 6.46 -10.42
CA LEU A 119 -0.24 7.42 -9.50
C LEU A 119 -1.14 6.73 -8.47
N GLY A 120 -2.04 5.87 -8.92
CA GLY A 120 -2.93 5.11 -8.03
C GLY A 120 -2.16 4.28 -7.01
N ARG A 121 -1.09 3.61 -7.46
CA ARG A 121 -0.21 2.82 -6.59
C ARG A 121 0.53 3.68 -5.56
N ALA A 122 1.08 4.81 -5.97
CA ALA A 122 1.79 5.72 -5.07
C ALA A 122 0.86 6.26 -3.97
N VAL A 123 -0.34 6.70 -4.33
CA VAL A 123 -1.35 7.19 -3.37
C VAL A 123 -1.79 6.06 -2.44
N THR A 124 -2.15 4.90 -2.97
CA THR A 124 -2.54 3.72 -2.18
C THR A 124 -1.45 3.36 -1.18
N GLY A 125 -0.22 3.12 -1.64
CA GLY A 125 0.89 2.73 -0.78
C GLY A 125 1.14 3.75 0.34
N THR A 126 1.18 5.04 0.01
CA THR A 126 1.41 6.11 0.99
C THR A 126 0.31 6.16 2.04
N MET A 127 -0.96 6.12 1.62
CA MET A 127 -2.10 6.25 2.53
C MET A 127 -2.27 5.01 3.42
N LEU A 128 -2.08 3.80 2.88
CA LEU A 128 -2.16 2.57 3.66
C LEU A 128 -1.01 2.48 4.68
N VAL A 129 0.22 2.82 4.29
CA VAL A 129 1.36 2.87 5.23
C VAL A 129 1.14 3.92 6.32
N SER A 130 0.53 5.06 6.00
CA SER A 130 0.16 6.05 7.01
C SER A 130 -0.83 5.47 8.04
N ALA A 131 -1.86 4.78 7.57
CA ALA A 131 -2.84 4.11 8.43
C ALA A 131 -2.20 2.98 9.27
N MET A 132 -1.24 2.24 8.70
CA MET A 132 -0.47 1.24 9.44
C MET A 132 0.32 1.85 10.60
N LYS A 133 0.96 3.00 10.37
CA LYS A 133 1.70 3.72 11.43
C LYS A 133 0.79 4.16 12.57
N GLU A 134 -0.43 4.61 12.29
CA GLU A 134 -1.42 4.95 13.31
C GLU A 134 -1.80 3.74 14.17
N ASP A 135 -1.80 2.54 13.60
CA ASP A 135 -2.13 1.30 14.28
C ASP A 135 -0.91 0.58 14.89
N ASP A 136 0.30 1.19 14.80
CA ASP A 136 1.56 0.58 15.21
C ASP A 136 1.80 -0.78 14.53
N VAL A 137 1.59 -0.81 13.21
CA VAL A 137 1.84 -1.97 12.35
C VAL A 137 3.04 -1.68 11.47
N ASN A 138 4.11 -2.48 11.59
CA ASN A 138 5.39 -2.20 10.97
C ASN A 138 5.80 -3.24 9.91
N ILE A 139 4.97 -4.26 9.67
CA ILE A 139 5.20 -5.29 8.66
C ILE A 139 4.12 -5.16 7.60
N TRP A 140 4.54 -5.01 6.36
CA TRP A 140 3.67 -4.92 5.19
C TRP A 140 3.59 -6.26 4.46
N GLY A 141 2.40 -6.62 4.02
CA GLY A 141 2.14 -7.71 3.10
C GLY A 141 1.13 -7.31 2.03
N ASP A 142 1.32 -7.79 0.83
CA ASP A 142 0.40 -7.60 -0.28
C ASP A 142 0.26 -8.89 -1.12
N GLY A 143 -0.64 -8.85 -2.10
CA GLY A 143 -0.89 -9.97 -3.00
C GLY A 143 -0.11 -9.91 -4.31
N SER A 144 0.96 -9.11 -4.37
CA SER A 144 1.79 -8.99 -5.58
C SER A 144 2.42 -10.32 -5.96
N THR A 145 2.47 -10.61 -7.27
CA THR A 145 3.04 -11.85 -7.79
C THR A 145 4.32 -11.57 -8.55
N PHE A 146 5.26 -12.52 -8.51
CA PHE A 146 6.59 -12.42 -9.15
C PHE A 146 6.59 -12.07 -10.64
N LYS A 147 5.50 -12.33 -11.35
CA LYS A 147 5.33 -12.01 -12.78
C LYS A 147 4.28 -10.94 -13.05
N GLY A 148 3.77 -10.28 -12.01
CA GLY A 148 2.84 -9.16 -12.16
C GLY A 148 3.58 -7.85 -12.39
N ASN A 149 2.88 -6.86 -12.93
CA ASN A 149 3.41 -5.50 -13.17
C ASN A 149 3.86 -4.76 -11.89
N ASP A 150 3.79 -5.40 -10.74
CA ASP A 150 3.97 -4.78 -9.43
C ASP A 150 5.38 -5.00 -8.86
N ILE A 151 6.22 -5.80 -9.53
CA ILE A 151 7.55 -6.20 -9.03
C ILE A 151 8.69 -5.78 -9.98
N GLU A 152 8.42 -5.13 -11.09
CA GLU A 152 9.45 -4.57 -11.98
C GLU A 152 9.99 -3.23 -11.51
#